data_8a186ba398e94ce581b254deb404c24b
#
_entry.id   8a186ba398e94ce581b254deb404c24b
#
_cell.length_a   1.000
_cell.length_b   1.000
_cell.length_c   1.000
_cell.angle_alpha   90.00
_cell.angle_beta   90.00
_cell.angle_gamma   90.00
#
_symmetry.space_group_name_H-M   'P 1'
#
loop_
_entity.id
_entity.type
_entity.pdbx_description
1 polymer ?
#
loop_
_entity_poly.entity_id
_entity_poly.type
_entity_poly.pdbx_seq_one_letter_code
_entity_poly.pdbx_strand_id
1 'polypeptide(L)'
;MALDISLISDNQAEAGVIATLLYHPEFILHTDYLKPSYFYNVENGCIYWAIQELYKSGIERIDALNITNMLNSNRAVKKKIEQYNLTDMQDFINMSQYACRHTLEEYKLLVNNVVTTSFKRDLNKAVLEIQSACFNSEADLNKLNSLVNTKINKLTEQYI
;
A
#
# COMPACT_ATOMS: atom_id res chain seq x y z
N MET A 1 17.61 4.15 -20.24
CA MET A 1 17.78 3.23 -19.11
C MET A 1 16.49 3.19 -18.32
N ALA A 2 15.92 2.02 -18.16
CA ALA A 2 14.72 1.85 -17.34
C ALA A 2 15.10 1.93 -15.86
N LEU A 3 14.40 2.74 -15.09
CA LEU A 3 14.55 2.81 -13.65
C LEU A 3 13.78 1.66 -12.99
N ASP A 4 14.39 1.07 -11.98
CA ASP A 4 13.75 -0.01 -11.21
C ASP A 4 12.74 0.59 -10.23
N ILE A 5 11.45 0.23 -10.39
CA ILE A 5 10.36 0.74 -9.54
C ILE A 5 10.51 0.30 -8.06
N SER A 6 11.26 -0.78 -7.79
CA SER A 6 11.53 -1.20 -6.40
C SER A 6 12.31 -0.14 -5.62
N LEU A 7 13.03 0.75 -6.31
CA LEU A 7 13.70 1.89 -5.69
C LEU A 7 12.72 2.94 -5.16
N ILE A 8 11.46 2.91 -5.61
CA ILE A 8 10.38 3.78 -5.13
C ILE A 8 9.53 3.00 -4.15
N SER A 9 10.15 2.56 -3.07
CA SER A 9 9.49 1.86 -1.97
C SER A 9 10.21 2.14 -0.66
N ASP A 10 9.51 1.97 0.44
CA ASP A 10 10.07 2.10 1.79
C ASP A 10 9.59 0.92 2.64
N ASN A 11 10.33 -0.17 2.56
CA ASN A 11 10.00 -1.40 3.28
C ASN A 11 10.02 -1.23 4.79
N GLN A 12 10.89 -0.35 5.30
CA GLN A 12 10.95 -0.07 6.74
C GLN A 12 9.71 0.69 7.21
N ALA A 13 9.25 1.67 6.44
CA ALA A 13 8.02 2.38 6.74
C ALA A 13 6.81 1.44 6.68
N GLU A 14 6.73 0.59 5.66
CA GLU A 14 5.64 -0.39 5.53
C GLU A 14 5.60 -1.35 6.70
N ALA A 15 6.74 -1.94 7.06
CA ALA A 15 6.85 -2.83 8.22
C ALA A 15 6.53 -2.10 9.53
N GLY A 16 6.95 -0.84 9.66
CA GLY A 16 6.67 0.00 10.81
C GLY A 16 5.19 0.30 10.99
N VAL A 17 4.45 0.54 9.90
CA VAL A 17 3.00 0.72 9.93
C VAL A 17 2.32 -0.54 10.49
N ILE A 18 2.65 -1.70 9.94
CA ILE A 18 2.09 -2.99 10.39
C ILE A 18 2.41 -3.24 11.86
N ALA A 19 3.68 -3.14 12.23
CA ALA A 19 4.14 -3.38 13.60
C ALA A 19 3.45 -2.46 14.60
N THR A 20 3.32 -1.19 14.26
CA THR A 20 2.68 -0.21 15.13
C THR A 20 1.20 -0.54 15.34
N LEU A 21 0.48 -0.94 14.29
CA LEU A 21 -0.93 -1.30 14.39
C LEU A 21 -1.18 -2.59 15.17
N LEU A 22 -0.20 -3.48 15.26
CA LEU A 22 -0.31 -4.66 16.12
C LEU A 22 -0.34 -4.30 17.61
N TYR A 23 0.34 -3.22 18.00
CA TYR A 23 0.36 -2.73 19.37
C TYR A 23 -0.68 -1.63 19.65
N HIS A 24 -0.95 -0.80 18.64
CA HIS A 24 -1.84 0.35 18.74
C HIS A 24 -2.85 0.35 17.61
N PRO A 25 -3.75 -0.66 17.55
CA PRO A 25 -4.70 -0.76 16.43
C PRO A 25 -5.62 0.45 16.29
N GLU A 26 -5.85 1.19 17.38
CA GLU A 26 -6.65 2.41 17.39
C GLU A 26 -6.08 3.53 16.51
N PHE A 27 -4.78 3.50 16.21
CA PHE A 27 -4.15 4.50 15.34
C PHE A 27 -4.69 4.44 13.91
N ILE A 28 -5.27 3.32 13.50
CA ILE A 28 -5.85 3.16 12.16
C ILE A 28 -6.97 4.16 11.89
N LEU A 29 -7.66 4.62 12.95
CA LEU A 29 -8.73 5.62 12.84
C LEU A 29 -8.24 6.99 12.36
N HIS A 30 -6.95 7.26 12.51
CA HIS A 30 -6.33 8.53 12.15
C HIS A 30 -5.71 8.53 10.75
N THR A 31 -5.80 7.40 10.03
CA THR A 31 -5.16 7.22 8.72
C THR A 31 -6.08 6.48 7.74
N ASP A 32 -7.34 6.90 7.69
CA ASP A 32 -8.37 6.34 6.81
C ASP A 32 -8.05 6.51 5.32
N TYR A 33 -7.16 7.44 4.99
CA TYR A 33 -6.66 7.68 3.63
C TYR A 33 -5.62 6.65 3.15
N LEU A 34 -5.04 5.87 4.08
CA LEU A 34 -4.11 4.80 3.72
C LEU A 34 -4.88 3.59 3.19
N LYS A 35 -4.49 3.11 2.01
CA LYS A 35 -5.14 1.96 1.35
C LYS A 35 -4.18 0.78 1.28
N PRO A 36 -4.70 -0.46 1.34
CA PRO A 36 -3.86 -1.67 1.17
C PRO A 36 -3.05 -1.66 -0.13
N SER A 37 -3.61 -1.09 -1.21
CA SER A 37 -2.95 -1.01 -2.52
C SER A 37 -1.75 -0.06 -2.54
N TYR A 38 -1.57 0.79 -1.53
CA TYR A 38 -0.44 1.72 -1.45
C TYR A 38 0.86 1.03 -1.00
N PHE A 39 0.76 -0.16 -0.43
CA PHE A 39 1.94 -0.93 -0.04
C PHE A 39 2.59 -1.54 -1.28
N TYR A 40 3.89 -1.33 -1.42
CA TYR A 40 4.67 -1.95 -2.47
C TYR A 40 4.79 -3.46 -2.26
N ASN A 41 5.03 -3.85 -1.01
CA ASN A 41 5.09 -5.26 -0.62
C ASN A 41 3.65 -5.80 -0.47
N VAL A 42 3.31 -6.80 -1.28
CA VAL A 42 1.97 -7.39 -1.31
C VAL A 42 1.58 -7.99 0.05
N GLU A 43 2.53 -8.58 0.77
CA GLU A 43 2.30 -9.11 2.12
C GLU A 43 1.81 -8.02 3.06
N ASN A 44 2.53 -6.90 3.08
CA ASN A 44 2.17 -5.76 3.93
C ASN A 44 0.78 -5.25 3.61
N GLY A 45 0.45 -5.14 2.33
CA GLY A 45 -0.88 -4.73 1.87
C GLY A 45 -1.99 -5.68 2.33
N CYS A 46 -1.76 -6.98 2.23
CA CYS A 46 -2.72 -8.00 2.68
C CYS A 46 -2.91 -7.96 4.20
N ILE A 47 -1.83 -7.85 4.96
CA ILE A 47 -1.88 -7.78 6.43
C ILE A 47 -2.60 -6.49 6.86
N TYR A 48 -2.28 -5.36 6.23
CA TYR A 48 -2.95 -4.10 6.52
C TYR A 48 -4.46 -4.19 6.27
N TRP A 49 -4.87 -4.79 5.15
CA TRP A 49 -6.28 -5.04 4.87
C TRP A 49 -6.93 -5.88 5.99
N ALA A 50 -6.26 -6.97 6.42
CA ALA A 50 -6.78 -7.82 7.48
C ALA A 50 -6.94 -7.07 8.79
N ILE A 51 -5.98 -6.22 9.16
CA ILE A 51 -6.06 -5.37 10.36
C ILE A 51 -7.26 -4.42 10.26
N GLN A 52 -7.48 -3.79 9.09
CA GLN A 52 -8.64 -2.93 8.88
C GLN A 52 -9.96 -3.67 9.09
N GLU A 53 -10.10 -4.86 8.52
CA GLU A 53 -11.32 -5.66 8.63
C GLU A 53 -11.55 -6.14 10.07
N LEU A 54 -10.51 -6.58 10.76
CA LEU A 54 -10.58 -6.98 12.16
C LEU A 54 -11.02 -5.82 13.05
N TYR A 55 -10.44 -4.65 12.85
CA TYR A 55 -10.78 -3.47 13.63
C TYR A 55 -12.23 -3.03 13.38
N LYS A 56 -12.67 -3.03 12.12
CA LYS A 56 -14.06 -2.72 11.76
C LYS A 56 -15.05 -3.70 12.39
N SER A 57 -14.66 -4.96 12.54
CA SER A 57 -15.49 -6.00 13.14
C SER A 57 -15.55 -5.93 14.67
N GLY A 58 -14.85 -4.98 15.28
CA GLY A 58 -14.83 -4.81 16.73
C GLY A 58 -13.97 -5.84 17.46
N ILE A 59 -13.07 -6.52 16.77
CA ILE A 59 -12.17 -7.51 17.37
C ILE A 59 -11.04 -6.75 18.08
N GLU A 60 -10.99 -6.89 19.41
CA GLU A 60 -10.02 -6.17 20.24
C GLU A 60 -8.61 -6.73 20.11
N ARG A 61 -8.49 -8.04 19.89
CA ARG A 61 -7.20 -8.70 19.79
C ARG A 61 -6.79 -8.89 18.34
N ILE A 62 -5.80 -8.11 17.91
CA ILE A 62 -5.22 -8.20 16.57
C ILE A 62 -3.89 -8.92 16.70
N ASP A 63 -3.89 -10.21 16.42
CA ASP A 63 -2.72 -11.08 16.49
C ASP A 63 -2.57 -11.90 15.22
N ALA A 64 -1.49 -12.68 15.14
CA ALA A 64 -1.18 -13.49 13.97
C ALA A 64 -2.30 -14.48 13.62
N LEU A 65 -2.94 -15.09 14.62
CA LEU A 65 -4.02 -16.05 14.40
C LEU A 65 -5.23 -15.38 13.76
N ASN A 66 -5.67 -14.25 14.33
CA ASN A 66 -6.82 -13.51 13.81
C ASN A 66 -6.54 -12.93 12.42
N ILE A 67 -5.33 -12.43 12.18
CA ILE A 67 -4.92 -11.96 10.86
C ILE A 67 -4.95 -13.11 9.85
N THR A 68 -4.36 -14.25 10.17
CA THR A 68 -4.35 -15.42 9.29
C THR A 68 -5.76 -15.89 8.96
N ASN A 69 -6.63 -15.96 9.96
CA ASN A 69 -8.03 -16.33 9.75
C ASN A 69 -8.76 -15.34 8.85
N MET A 70 -8.54 -14.04 9.05
CA MET A 70 -9.15 -13.00 8.20
C MET A 70 -8.66 -13.11 6.75
N LEU A 71 -7.35 -13.30 6.54
CA LEU A 71 -6.78 -13.47 5.20
C LEU A 71 -7.39 -14.68 4.48
N ASN A 72 -7.60 -15.79 5.19
CA ASN A 72 -8.19 -17.01 4.63
C ASN A 72 -9.70 -16.89 4.39
N SER A 73 -10.38 -15.96 5.04
CA SER A 73 -11.83 -15.76 4.90
C SER A 73 -12.23 -15.08 3.59
N ASN A 74 -11.31 -14.38 2.93
CA ASN A 74 -11.57 -13.67 1.69
C ASN A 74 -10.92 -14.40 0.52
N ARG A 75 -11.73 -14.83 -0.45
CA ARG A 75 -11.26 -15.62 -1.59
C ARG A 75 -10.22 -14.90 -2.45
N ALA A 76 -10.42 -13.61 -2.70
CA ALA A 76 -9.49 -12.81 -3.52
C ALA A 76 -8.15 -12.62 -2.82
N VAL A 77 -8.16 -12.34 -1.52
CA VAL A 77 -6.95 -12.18 -0.72
C VAL A 77 -6.21 -13.50 -0.56
N LYS A 78 -6.93 -14.59 -0.30
CA LYS A 78 -6.35 -15.93 -0.23
C LYS A 78 -5.65 -16.32 -1.52
N LYS A 79 -6.26 -16.01 -2.66
CA LYS A 79 -5.68 -16.25 -3.99
C LYS A 79 -4.39 -15.45 -4.20
N LYS A 80 -4.35 -14.19 -3.74
CA LYS A 80 -3.15 -13.36 -3.76
C LYS A 80 -2.00 -13.96 -2.95
N ILE A 81 -2.32 -14.43 -1.74
CA ILE A 81 -1.35 -15.06 -0.86
C ILE A 81 -0.72 -16.28 -1.53
N GLU A 82 -1.55 -17.14 -2.14
CA GLU A 82 -1.09 -18.31 -2.88
C GLU A 82 -0.23 -17.92 -4.09
N GLN A 83 -0.66 -16.90 -4.86
CA GLN A 83 0.04 -16.43 -6.04
C GLN A 83 1.45 -15.91 -5.74
N TYR A 84 1.64 -15.22 -4.61
CA TYR A 84 2.91 -14.63 -4.21
C TYR A 84 3.70 -15.49 -3.23
N ASN A 85 3.24 -16.71 -2.95
CA ASN A 85 3.88 -17.66 -2.00
C ASN A 85 4.07 -17.09 -0.59
N LEU A 86 3.09 -16.33 -0.11
CA LEU A 86 3.12 -15.70 1.22
C LEU A 86 2.69 -16.73 2.28
N THR A 87 3.58 -17.65 2.63
CA THR A 87 3.20 -18.82 3.45
C THR A 87 3.48 -18.69 4.93
N ASP A 88 4.42 -17.85 5.33
CA ASP A 88 4.82 -17.74 6.75
C ASP A 88 4.51 -16.35 7.34
N MET A 89 3.21 -16.10 7.48
CA MET A 89 2.70 -14.84 8.06
C MET A 89 3.12 -14.67 9.52
N GLN A 90 3.27 -15.77 10.28
CA GLN A 90 3.66 -15.70 11.69
C GLN A 90 5.08 -15.13 11.83
N ASP A 91 6.04 -15.65 11.08
CA ASP A 91 7.41 -15.15 11.12
C ASP A 91 7.50 -13.71 10.64
N PHE A 92 6.76 -13.37 9.58
CA PHE A 92 6.69 -12.01 9.09
C PHE A 92 6.17 -11.05 10.17
N ILE A 93 5.08 -11.40 10.85
CA ILE A 93 4.49 -10.58 11.92
C ILE A 93 5.46 -10.44 13.10
N ASN A 94 6.11 -11.53 13.48
CA ASN A 94 7.10 -11.51 14.55
C ASN A 94 8.28 -10.59 14.22
N MET A 95 8.79 -10.65 13.01
CA MET A 95 9.89 -9.79 12.57
C MET A 95 9.49 -8.31 12.53
N SER A 96 8.27 -8.01 12.09
CA SER A 96 7.80 -6.64 11.97
C SER A 96 7.65 -5.93 13.33
N GLN A 97 7.48 -6.67 14.41
CA GLN A 97 7.35 -6.10 15.76
C GLN A 97 8.54 -5.24 16.17
N TYR A 98 9.72 -5.50 15.66
CA TYR A 98 10.92 -4.70 15.94
C TYR A 98 10.87 -3.30 15.34
N ALA A 99 10.00 -3.06 14.37
CA ALA A 99 9.86 -1.76 13.72
C ALA A 99 8.75 -0.89 14.33
N CYS A 100 8.12 -1.35 15.41
CA CYS A 100 7.00 -0.65 16.05
C CYS A 100 7.38 0.75 16.53
N ARG A 101 6.46 1.71 16.35
CA ARG A 101 6.51 3.05 16.94
C ARG A 101 5.39 3.18 17.97
N HIS A 102 5.59 4.02 18.97
CA HIS A 102 4.66 4.10 20.10
C HIS A 102 3.87 5.41 20.19
N THR A 103 4.12 6.35 19.29
CA THR A 103 3.36 7.60 19.25
C THR A 103 2.57 7.71 17.94
N LEU A 104 1.44 8.39 18.01
CA LEU A 104 0.60 8.64 16.82
C LEU A 104 1.36 9.47 15.78
N GLU A 105 2.17 10.44 16.22
CA GLU A 105 2.97 11.28 15.32
C GLU A 105 3.98 10.45 14.53
N GLU A 106 4.71 9.56 15.21
CA GLU A 106 5.67 8.67 14.54
C GLU A 106 4.96 7.72 13.56
N TYR A 107 3.79 7.18 13.96
CA TYR A 107 2.97 6.36 13.08
C TYR A 107 2.56 7.12 11.82
N LYS A 108 2.07 8.34 11.98
CA LYS A 108 1.67 9.18 10.84
C LYS A 108 2.82 9.49 9.89
N LEU A 109 4.05 9.65 10.40
CA LEU A 109 5.23 9.82 9.55
C LEU A 109 5.50 8.58 8.71
N LEU A 110 5.38 7.39 9.29
CA LEU A 110 5.52 6.13 8.55
C LEU A 110 4.45 6.01 7.47
N VAL A 111 3.20 6.30 7.80
CA VAL A 111 2.08 6.27 6.85
C VAL A 111 2.33 7.27 5.71
N ASN A 112 2.78 8.47 6.02
CA ASN A 112 3.10 9.47 5.02
C ASN A 112 4.16 8.98 4.03
N ASN A 113 5.18 8.27 4.51
CA ASN A 113 6.19 7.69 3.64
C ASN A 113 5.61 6.61 2.73
N VAL A 114 4.72 5.76 3.24
CA VAL A 114 4.04 4.74 2.43
C VAL A 114 3.19 5.39 1.34
N VAL A 115 2.39 6.39 1.70
CA VAL A 115 1.53 7.12 0.75
C VAL A 115 2.36 7.85 -0.31
N THR A 116 3.42 8.54 0.12
CA THR A 116 4.30 9.30 -0.79
C THR A 116 4.99 8.39 -1.79
N THR A 117 5.52 7.25 -1.36
CA THR A 117 6.17 6.30 -2.27
C THR A 117 5.17 5.67 -3.23
N SER A 118 3.95 5.39 -2.77
CA SER A 118 2.86 4.94 -3.65
C SER A 118 2.53 5.98 -4.72
N PHE A 119 2.38 7.24 -4.33
CA PHE A 119 2.14 8.34 -5.26
C PHE A 119 3.26 8.44 -6.30
N LYS A 120 4.51 8.34 -5.86
CA LYS A 120 5.66 8.40 -6.77
C LYS A 120 5.63 7.25 -7.78
N ARG A 121 5.25 6.05 -7.37
CA ARG A 121 5.14 4.90 -8.29
C ARG A 121 4.04 5.13 -9.33
N ASP A 122 2.88 5.60 -8.90
CA ASP A 122 1.76 5.87 -9.79
C ASP A 122 2.06 7.04 -10.72
N LEU A 123 2.72 8.09 -10.23
CA LEU A 123 3.17 9.21 -11.05
C LEU A 123 4.19 8.74 -12.10
N ASN A 124 5.16 7.91 -11.70
CA ASN A 124 6.13 7.34 -12.64
C ASN A 124 5.45 6.55 -13.74
N LYS A 125 4.46 5.73 -13.39
CA LYS A 125 3.66 4.97 -14.35
C LYS A 125 2.93 5.89 -15.32
N ALA A 126 2.28 6.93 -14.83
CA ALA A 126 1.57 7.92 -15.66
C ALA A 126 2.51 8.63 -16.63
N VAL A 127 3.69 9.04 -16.15
CA VAL A 127 4.71 9.69 -16.97
C VAL A 127 5.21 8.77 -18.08
N LEU A 128 5.43 7.48 -17.79
CA LEU A 128 5.84 6.51 -18.82
C LEU A 128 4.76 6.29 -19.88
N GLU A 129 3.50 6.27 -19.50
CA GLU A 129 2.38 6.18 -20.44
C GLU A 129 2.29 7.44 -21.33
N ILE A 130 2.49 8.63 -20.75
CA ILE A 130 2.52 9.89 -21.48
C ILE A 130 3.72 9.91 -22.44
N GLN A 131 4.90 9.50 -21.97
CA GLN A 131 6.09 9.40 -22.79
C GLN A 131 5.88 8.47 -23.98
N SER A 132 5.30 7.31 -23.76
CA SER A 132 4.99 6.35 -24.82
C SER A 132 4.06 6.95 -25.88
N ALA A 133 3.07 7.72 -25.45
CA ALA A 133 2.13 8.39 -26.36
C ALA A 133 2.82 9.43 -27.26
N CYS A 134 3.89 10.08 -26.78
CA CYS A 134 4.66 11.04 -27.57
C CYS A 134 5.32 10.39 -28.80
N PHE A 135 5.61 9.11 -28.74
CA PHE A 135 6.23 8.38 -29.85
C PHE A 135 5.20 7.72 -30.78
N ASN A 136 3.92 7.87 -30.50
CA ASN A 136 2.84 7.38 -31.37
C ASN A 136 2.55 8.44 -32.46
N SER A 137 2.87 8.11 -33.71
CA SER A 137 2.69 9.01 -34.85
C SER A 137 1.25 9.43 -35.11
N GLU A 138 0.28 8.63 -34.64
CA GLU A 138 -1.16 8.89 -34.82
C GLU A 138 -1.75 9.75 -33.69
N ALA A 139 -1.01 9.98 -32.62
CA ALA A 139 -1.47 10.82 -31.54
C ALA A 139 -1.37 12.30 -31.90
N ASP A 140 -2.51 12.98 -31.96
CA ASP A 140 -2.57 14.41 -32.23
C ASP A 140 -2.52 15.23 -30.92
N LEU A 141 -2.47 16.56 -31.05
CA LEU A 141 -2.40 17.46 -29.90
C LEU A 141 -3.59 17.26 -28.93
N ASN A 142 -4.79 17.08 -29.46
CA ASN A 142 -5.98 16.93 -28.62
C ASN A 142 -5.95 15.62 -27.83
N LYS A 143 -5.51 14.53 -28.44
CA LYS A 143 -5.36 13.23 -27.78
C LYS A 143 -4.31 13.28 -26.68
N LEU A 144 -3.16 13.91 -26.95
CA LEU A 144 -2.08 14.08 -25.97
C LEU A 144 -2.52 14.94 -24.79
N ASN A 145 -3.17 16.05 -25.06
CA ASN A 145 -3.70 16.93 -24.01
C ASN A 145 -4.73 16.23 -23.12
N SER A 146 -5.64 15.49 -23.75
CA SER A 146 -6.65 14.70 -23.03
C SER A 146 -6.00 13.63 -22.15
N LEU A 147 -4.99 12.92 -22.64
CA LEU A 147 -4.26 11.90 -21.89
C LEU A 147 -3.57 12.51 -20.65
N VAL A 148 -2.86 13.62 -20.84
CA VAL A 148 -2.16 14.31 -19.73
C VAL A 148 -3.16 14.72 -18.66
N ASN A 149 -4.24 15.40 -19.04
CA ASN A 149 -5.26 15.87 -18.10
C ASN A 149 -5.92 14.73 -17.35
N THR A 150 -6.27 13.64 -18.04
CA THR A 150 -6.90 12.48 -17.42
C THR A 150 -5.97 11.83 -16.41
N LYS A 151 -4.70 11.62 -16.75
CA LYS A 151 -3.72 10.98 -15.85
C LYS A 151 -3.44 11.81 -14.62
N ILE A 152 -3.23 13.11 -14.79
CA ILE A 152 -2.92 14.02 -13.68
C ILE A 152 -4.14 14.19 -12.76
N ASN A 153 -5.33 14.39 -13.33
CA ASN A 153 -6.55 14.51 -12.52
C ASN A 153 -6.81 13.26 -11.69
N LYS A 154 -6.62 12.08 -12.28
CA LYS A 154 -6.80 10.82 -11.56
C LYS A 154 -5.86 10.70 -10.34
N LEU A 155 -4.60 11.10 -10.49
CA LEU A 155 -3.65 11.09 -9.38
C LEU A 155 -4.05 12.10 -8.30
N THR A 156 -4.45 13.30 -8.69
CA THR A 156 -4.89 14.34 -7.75
C THR A 156 -6.11 13.88 -6.97
N GLU A 157 -7.10 13.30 -7.64
CA GLU A 157 -8.32 12.81 -7.00
C GLU A 157 -8.03 11.65 -6.02
N GLN A 158 -7.08 10.79 -6.35
CA GLN A 158 -6.74 9.63 -5.53
C GLN A 158 -5.95 10.00 -4.26
N TYR A 159 -5.00 10.93 -4.37
CA TYR A 159 -4.01 11.17 -3.29
C TYR A 159 -4.18 12.51 -2.57
N ILE A 160 -4.89 13.45 -3.17
CA ILE A 160 -5.01 14.82 -2.67
C ILE A 160 -6.48 15.24 -2.58
#